data_5d505b81e093516aea80487902c1e427
#
_entry.id   5d505b81e093516aea80487902c1e427
#
_cell.length_a   1.000
_cell.length_b   1.000
_cell.length_c   1.000
_cell.angle_alpha   90.00
_cell.angle_beta   90.00
_cell.angle_gamma   90.00
#
_symmetry.space_group_name_H-M   'P 1'
#
loop_
_entity.id
_entity.type
_entity.pdbx_description
1 polymer ?
#
loop_
_entity_poly.entity_id
_entity_poly.type
_entity_poly.pdbx_seq_one_letter_code
_entity_poly.pdbx_strand_id
1 'polypeptide(L)'
;LKTRMAKNDMPDIVAMGGDNNYTEVESAGMLVDLSSEDYVSNIQESYLQMVYDVNKDKEEKVYGVPYATNASGVIYNVDKFKEHGIEIPKTWDEFIDVLEKLQDAGEQPLLMTYKDAWTSNCPWNSIASDLAPESFNDDRKAGKTTFVGTHEEIAEKYMKLLDYAQDDFMGLTYDDGNKAFANGEAAMIINGNWAINQYKNANKDINVDMFAFPASNEESQNYVTSGVDVLLGVCKDSANEEVAKEFVSFMLEPENAKMYIDDQFAFSAVKGVEQENETVAGVKEDIAAGKVANFPDHYYPSGFDMSALLTEMCLNYTNGMDNEENINQFLAQCDEKYDIANVD
;
A
#
# COMPACT_ATOMS: atom_id res chain seq x y z
N LEU A 1 11.36 -18.46 -0.50
CA LEU A 1 12.61 -17.85 -0.02
C LEU A 1 13.07 -18.50 1.29
N LYS A 2 12.25 -18.53 2.34
CA LYS A 2 12.57 -19.10 3.70
C LYS A 2 13.21 -20.50 3.64
N THR A 3 12.73 -21.38 2.77
CA THR A 3 13.31 -22.72 2.60
C THR A 3 14.74 -22.68 2.04
N ARG A 4 15.05 -21.73 1.16
CA ARG A 4 16.39 -21.53 0.61
C ARG A 4 17.32 -20.92 1.65
N MET A 5 16.82 -19.94 2.44
CA MET A 5 17.55 -19.37 3.58
C MET A 5 17.97 -20.47 4.56
N ALA A 6 17.02 -21.32 4.98
CA ALA A 6 17.30 -22.41 5.92
C ALA A 6 18.32 -23.46 5.37
N LYS A 7 18.45 -23.56 4.05
CA LYS A 7 19.40 -24.46 3.40
C LYS A 7 20.73 -23.81 3.01
N ASN A 8 20.87 -22.51 3.30
CA ASN A 8 21.99 -21.70 2.83
C ASN A 8 22.20 -21.80 1.30
N ASP A 9 21.09 -21.81 0.55
CA ASP A 9 21.04 -21.97 -0.92
C ASP A 9 20.34 -20.72 -1.52
N MET A 10 20.91 -19.55 -1.26
CA MET A 10 20.39 -18.29 -1.79
C MET A 10 20.75 -18.14 -3.28
N PRO A 11 19.90 -17.43 -4.07
CA PRO A 11 20.27 -17.04 -5.43
C PRO A 11 21.31 -15.91 -5.40
N ASP A 12 21.83 -15.52 -6.56
CA ASP A 12 22.74 -14.37 -6.64
C ASP A 12 22.02 -13.05 -6.34
N ILE A 13 20.78 -12.91 -6.80
CA ILE A 13 19.93 -11.73 -6.63
C ILE A 13 18.57 -12.16 -6.09
N VAL A 14 17.98 -11.34 -5.23
CA VAL A 14 16.60 -11.43 -4.79
C VAL A 14 15.86 -10.15 -5.16
N ALA A 15 14.60 -10.32 -5.60
CA ALA A 15 13.66 -9.22 -5.80
C ALA A 15 12.48 -9.43 -4.83
N MET A 16 12.14 -8.43 -4.04
CA MET A 16 11.10 -8.53 -3.01
C MET A 16 10.55 -7.14 -2.66
N GLY A 17 9.41 -7.08 -1.99
CA GLY A 17 8.89 -5.84 -1.42
C GLY A 17 9.74 -5.31 -0.27
N GLY A 18 9.62 -4.02 0.00
CA GLY A 18 10.23 -3.37 1.16
C GLY A 18 9.39 -3.57 2.43
N ASP A 19 9.06 -4.81 2.73
CA ASP A 19 8.18 -5.28 3.79
C ASP A 19 8.86 -6.30 4.71
N ASN A 20 8.08 -7.04 5.48
CA ASN A 20 8.57 -8.10 6.35
C ASN A 20 9.42 -9.17 5.65
N ASN A 21 9.22 -9.42 4.34
CA ASN A 21 10.04 -10.39 3.60
C ASN A 21 11.48 -9.89 3.45
N TYR A 22 11.62 -8.59 3.18
CA TYR A 22 12.94 -7.96 3.15
C TYR A 22 13.60 -7.96 4.52
N THR A 23 12.86 -7.53 5.55
CA THR A 23 13.36 -7.47 6.93
C THR A 23 13.87 -8.82 7.41
N GLU A 24 13.19 -9.92 7.10
CA GLU A 24 13.64 -11.27 7.47
C GLU A 24 14.98 -11.65 6.81
N VAL A 25 15.17 -11.33 5.53
CA VAL A 25 16.41 -11.65 4.79
C VAL A 25 17.57 -10.76 5.23
N GLU A 26 17.28 -9.46 5.43
CA GLU A 26 18.24 -8.45 5.90
C GLU A 26 18.73 -8.80 7.32
N SER A 27 17.81 -9.02 8.26
CA SER A 27 18.12 -9.35 9.67
C SER A 27 18.88 -10.66 9.82
N ALA A 28 18.68 -11.61 8.89
CA ALA A 28 19.50 -12.82 8.82
C ALA A 28 20.92 -12.56 8.29
N GLY A 29 21.23 -11.34 7.88
CA GLY A 29 22.54 -10.93 7.37
C GLY A 29 22.90 -11.55 6.02
N MET A 30 21.90 -11.87 5.19
CA MET A 30 22.09 -12.59 3.92
C MET A 30 22.31 -11.68 2.71
N LEU A 31 22.25 -10.35 2.88
CA LEU A 31 22.41 -9.39 1.81
C LEU A 31 23.72 -8.62 1.89
N VAL A 32 24.27 -8.24 0.74
CA VAL A 32 25.44 -7.38 0.61
C VAL A 32 25.05 -5.94 0.88
N ASP A 33 25.88 -5.18 1.58
CA ASP A 33 25.74 -3.75 1.74
C ASP A 33 26.12 -3.03 0.43
N LEU A 34 25.14 -2.45 -0.23
CA LEU A 34 25.26 -1.75 -1.51
C LEU A 34 25.37 -0.22 -1.34
N SER A 35 25.49 0.30 -0.12
CA SER A 35 25.47 1.74 0.18
C SER A 35 26.57 2.53 -0.55
N SER A 36 27.68 1.87 -0.90
CA SER A 36 28.81 2.50 -1.59
C SER A 36 28.69 2.49 -3.12
N GLU A 37 27.68 1.86 -3.66
CA GLU A 37 27.47 1.77 -5.11
C GLU A 37 26.94 3.10 -5.67
N ASP A 38 27.51 3.56 -6.77
CA ASP A 38 27.21 4.88 -7.37
C ASP A 38 25.72 5.06 -7.69
N TYR A 39 25.03 3.99 -8.10
CA TYR A 39 23.63 4.03 -8.48
C TYR A 39 22.68 4.32 -7.30
N VAL A 40 23.08 4.14 -6.06
CA VAL A 40 22.26 4.46 -4.88
C VAL A 40 21.92 5.94 -4.82
N SER A 41 22.83 6.81 -5.27
CA SER A 41 22.61 8.25 -5.32
C SER A 41 21.48 8.68 -6.27
N ASN A 42 21.11 7.80 -7.21
CA ASN A 42 20.04 8.03 -8.18
C ASN A 42 18.65 7.62 -7.64
N ILE A 43 18.57 7.04 -6.44
CA ILE A 43 17.31 6.63 -5.84
C ILE A 43 16.67 7.80 -5.08
N GLN A 44 15.36 7.94 -5.16
CA GLN A 44 14.60 8.95 -4.43
C GLN A 44 14.76 8.76 -2.92
N GLU A 45 15.00 9.86 -2.22
CA GLU A 45 15.32 9.84 -0.79
C GLU A 45 14.18 9.27 0.08
N SER A 46 12.93 9.56 -0.28
CA SER A 46 11.74 9.02 0.40
C SER A 46 11.73 7.48 0.42
N TYR A 47 12.08 6.84 -0.68
CA TYR A 47 12.11 5.37 -0.76
C TYR A 47 13.37 4.76 -0.15
N LEU A 48 14.51 5.47 -0.14
CA LEU A 48 15.66 5.06 0.66
C LEU A 48 15.35 5.12 2.15
N GLN A 49 14.65 6.17 2.60
CA GLN A 49 14.23 6.28 3.99
C GLN A 49 13.33 5.12 4.41
N MET A 50 12.36 4.72 3.56
CA MET A 50 11.50 3.56 3.83
C MET A 50 12.31 2.26 4.03
N VAL A 51 13.40 2.09 3.28
CA VAL A 51 14.32 0.94 3.47
C VAL A 51 15.07 1.05 4.79
N TYR A 52 15.58 2.24 5.14
CA TYR A 52 16.27 2.46 6.41
C TYR A 52 15.37 2.20 7.61
N ASP A 53 14.11 2.60 7.53
CA ASP A 53 13.12 2.46 8.61
C ASP A 53 12.79 1.00 8.92
N VAL A 54 12.88 0.11 7.93
CA VAL A 54 12.63 -1.33 8.08
C VAL A 54 13.89 -2.17 8.28
N ASN A 55 15.08 -1.58 8.12
CA ASN A 55 16.34 -2.26 8.42
C ASN A 55 16.44 -2.59 9.91
N LYS A 56 17.17 -3.65 10.22
CA LYS A 56 17.52 -3.97 11.59
C LYS A 56 18.28 -2.80 12.24
N ASP A 57 17.83 -2.43 13.44
CA ASP A 57 18.38 -1.30 14.19
C ASP A 57 18.31 0.05 13.43
N LYS A 58 17.45 0.14 12.40
CA LYS A 58 17.30 1.31 11.53
C LYS A 58 18.63 1.83 10.97
N GLU A 59 19.50 0.92 10.58
CA GLU A 59 20.77 1.27 9.94
C GLU A 59 20.50 2.00 8.61
N GLU A 60 21.15 3.15 8.41
CA GLU A 60 21.14 3.89 7.13
C GLU A 60 22.05 3.19 6.11
N LYS A 61 21.70 1.94 5.77
CA LYS A 61 22.40 1.10 4.81
C LYS A 61 21.44 0.56 3.75
N VAL A 62 21.96 0.29 2.58
CA VAL A 62 21.20 -0.21 1.44
C VAL A 62 21.56 -1.67 1.21
N TYR A 63 20.81 -2.56 1.83
CA TYR A 63 20.90 -4.01 1.58
C TYR A 63 19.98 -4.46 0.43
N GLY A 64 19.02 -3.61 0.06
CA GLY A 64 18.17 -3.78 -1.11
C GLY A 64 17.89 -2.41 -1.73
N VAL A 65 18.16 -2.28 -3.02
CA VAL A 65 17.98 -1.01 -3.73
C VAL A 65 16.54 -0.90 -4.21
N PRO A 66 15.77 0.13 -3.80
CA PRO A 66 14.45 0.39 -4.33
C PRO A 66 14.48 0.54 -5.86
N TYR A 67 13.64 -0.23 -6.54
CA TYR A 67 13.56 -0.25 -8.01
C TYR A 67 12.23 0.28 -8.50
N ALA A 68 11.15 -0.38 -8.10
CA ALA A 68 9.78 0.02 -8.42
C ALA A 68 9.00 0.28 -7.13
N THR A 69 8.06 1.20 -7.22
CA THR A 69 7.16 1.58 -6.13
C THR A 69 5.73 1.47 -6.60
N ASN A 70 4.82 1.32 -5.67
CA ASN A 70 3.39 1.27 -5.92
C ASN A 70 2.71 2.53 -5.37
N ALA A 71 1.42 2.65 -5.65
CA ALA A 71 0.55 3.64 -5.05
C ALA A 71 -0.80 2.99 -4.73
N SER A 72 -1.30 3.23 -3.54
CA SER A 72 -2.66 2.92 -3.11
C SER A 72 -3.43 4.21 -2.88
N GLY A 73 -4.74 4.16 -3.14
CA GLY A 73 -5.63 5.28 -2.99
C GLY A 73 -7.01 4.92 -3.53
N VAL A 74 -7.72 5.90 -4.07
CA VAL A 74 -9.02 5.69 -4.69
C VAL A 74 -8.86 5.61 -6.20
N ILE A 75 -9.16 4.46 -6.78
CA ILE A 75 -9.29 4.29 -8.23
C ILE A 75 -10.74 4.54 -8.60
N TYR A 76 -10.98 5.38 -9.58
CA TYR A 76 -12.33 5.80 -9.95
C TYR A 76 -12.60 5.69 -11.45
N ASN A 77 -13.86 5.49 -11.79
CA ASN A 77 -14.34 5.52 -13.16
C ASN A 77 -14.53 6.97 -13.61
N VAL A 78 -13.63 7.44 -14.47
CA VAL A 78 -13.59 8.83 -14.96
C VAL A 78 -14.89 9.22 -15.67
N ASP A 79 -15.50 8.28 -16.40
CA ASP A 79 -16.71 8.57 -17.17
C ASP A 79 -17.92 8.75 -16.25
N LYS A 80 -18.04 7.95 -15.17
CA LYS A 80 -19.07 8.14 -14.14
C LYS A 80 -18.91 9.49 -13.42
N PHE A 81 -17.68 9.87 -13.05
CA PHE A 81 -17.41 11.17 -12.43
C PHE A 81 -17.82 12.33 -13.33
N LYS A 82 -17.52 12.25 -14.63
CA LYS A 82 -17.96 13.24 -15.63
C LYS A 82 -19.47 13.27 -15.79
N GLU A 83 -20.12 12.11 -15.87
CA GLU A 83 -21.59 11.99 -16.00
C GLU A 83 -22.32 12.68 -14.85
N HIS A 84 -21.82 12.50 -13.63
CA HIS A 84 -22.42 13.09 -12.42
C HIS A 84 -21.85 14.46 -12.05
N GLY A 85 -20.91 15.02 -12.85
CA GLY A 85 -20.30 16.32 -12.58
C GLY A 85 -19.61 16.34 -11.23
N ILE A 86 -18.79 15.29 -10.94
CA ILE A 86 -18.01 15.13 -9.73
C ILE A 86 -16.58 15.58 -10.01
N GLU A 87 -16.06 16.42 -9.14
CA GLU A 87 -14.64 16.78 -9.09
C GLU A 87 -13.92 15.87 -8.11
N ILE A 88 -12.60 15.74 -8.23
CA ILE A 88 -11.79 14.90 -7.33
C ILE A 88 -11.81 15.51 -5.92
N PRO A 89 -12.29 14.76 -4.90
CA PRO A 89 -12.33 15.25 -3.54
C PRO A 89 -10.91 15.32 -2.95
N LYS A 90 -10.64 16.35 -2.18
CA LYS A 90 -9.34 16.63 -1.57
C LYS A 90 -9.33 16.50 -0.05
N THR A 91 -10.52 16.41 0.54
CA THR A 91 -10.72 16.31 1.97
C THR A 91 -11.68 15.16 2.28
N TRP A 92 -11.65 14.68 3.52
CA TRP A 92 -12.55 13.64 3.98
C TRP A 92 -14.03 14.02 3.80
N ASP A 93 -14.41 15.23 4.18
CA ASP A 93 -15.81 15.67 4.06
C ASP A 93 -16.25 15.73 2.59
N GLU A 94 -15.40 16.26 1.69
CA GLU A 94 -15.68 16.24 0.25
C GLU A 94 -15.80 14.82 -0.30
N PHE A 95 -15.02 13.86 0.24
CA PHE A 95 -15.10 12.46 -0.18
C PHE A 95 -16.43 11.83 0.24
N ILE A 96 -16.89 12.09 1.46
CA ILE A 96 -18.20 11.65 1.94
C ILE A 96 -19.31 12.27 1.07
N ASP A 97 -19.23 13.57 0.75
CA ASP A 97 -20.20 14.24 -0.14
C ASP A 97 -20.25 13.56 -1.52
N VAL A 98 -19.12 13.12 -2.07
CA VAL A 98 -19.04 12.36 -3.33
C VAL A 98 -19.75 11.01 -3.19
N LEU A 99 -19.49 10.28 -2.10
CA LEU A 99 -20.13 8.98 -1.85
C LEU A 99 -21.66 9.11 -1.74
N GLU A 100 -22.13 10.11 -0.98
CA GLU A 100 -23.56 10.40 -0.83
C GLU A 100 -24.19 10.79 -2.17
N LYS A 101 -23.55 11.66 -2.94
CA LYS A 101 -24.04 12.10 -4.27
C LYS A 101 -24.19 10.93 -5.23
N LEU A 102 -23.24 10.01 -5.25
CA LEU A 102 -23.31 8.80 -6.09
C LEU A 102 -24.44 7.88 -5.63
N GLN A 103 -24.59 7.65 -4.33
CA GLN A 103 -25.66 6.83 -3.75
C GLN A 103 -27.05 7.43 -4.06
N ASP A 104 -27.22 8.74 -3.91
CA ASP A 104 -28.46 9.45 -4.24
C ASP A 104 -28.80 9.38 -5.73
N ALA A 105 -27.78 9.29 -6.59
CA ALA A 105 -27.96 9.10 -8.03
C ALA A 105 -28.27 7.63 -8.42
N GLY A 106 -28.26 6.71 -7.45
CA GLY A 106 -28.52 5.28 -7.69
C GLY A 106 -27.30 4.50 -8.20
N GLU A 107 -26.11 5.09 -8.11
CA GLU A 107 -24.85 4.42 -8.40
C GLU A 107 -24.36 3.64 -7.17
N GLN A 108 -23.58 2.58 -7.38
CA GLN A 108 -22.79 1.96 -6.31
C GLN A 108 -21.52 2.81 -6.08
N PRO A 109 -21.37 3.48 -4.91
CA PRO A 109 -20.23 4.38 -4.72
C PRO A 109 -18.89 3.63 -4.64
N LEU A 110 -18.79 2.64 -3.74
CA LEU A 110 -17.59 1.86 -3.47
C LEU A 110 -17.81 0.38 -3.78
N LEU A 111 -16.82 -0.26 -4.40
CA LEU A 111 -16.74 -1.70 -4.50
C LEU A 111 -15.67 -2.21 -3.52
N MET A 112 -16.01 -3.22 -2.74
CA MET A 112 -15.09 -3.87 -1.79
C MET A 112 -15.04 -5.37 -2.05
N THR A 113 -13.87 -5.99 -1.87
CA THR A 113 -13.57 -7.38 -2.28
C THR A 113 -13.04 -8.21 -1.11
N TYR A 114 -13.68 -8.09 0.06
CA TYR A 114 -13.13 -8.56 1.33
C TYR A 114 -13.23 -10.07 1.56
N LYS A 115 -13.71 -10.84 0.58
CA LYS A 115 -13.50 -12.29 0.58
C LYS A 115 -12.01 -12.63 0.50
N ASP A 116 -11.24 -11.81 -0.19
CA ASP A 116 -9.79 -11.83 -0.17
C ASP A 116 -9.31 -10.83 0.89
N ALA A 117 -9.11 -11.30 2.11
CA ALA A 117 -8.93 -10.49 3.32
C ALA A 117 -7.90 -9.36 3.18
N TRP A 118 -6.80 -9.58 2.44
CA TRP A 118 -5.76 -8.59 2.24
C TRP A 118 -6.26 -7.27 1.62
N THR A 119 -7.35 -7.33 0.82
CA THR A 119 -7.91 -6.12 0.20
C THR A 119 -8.52 -5.17 1.21
N SER A 120 -8.89 -5.65 2.40
CA SER A 120 -9.35 -4.81 3.50
C SER A 120 -8.26 -3.91 4.07
N ASN A 121 -6.97 -4.25 3.86
CA ASN A 121 -5.86 -3.40 4.26
C ASN A 121 -5.73 -2.15 3.38
N CYS A 122 -6.21 -2.16 2.14
CA CYS A 122 -6.05 -1.00 1.26
C CYS A 122 -6.65 0.29 1.85
N PRO A 123 -7.94 0.34 2.25
CA PRO A 123 -8.48 1.52 2.92
C PRO A 123 -7.88 1.75 4.32
N TRP A 124 -7.58 0.69 5.08
CA TRP A 124 -6.93 0.84 6.38
C TRP A 124 -5.59 1.55 6.28
N ASN A 125 -4.72 1.07 5.41
CA ASN A 125 -3.41 1.67 5.19
C ASN A 125 -3.52 3.12 4.71
N SER A 126 -4.45 3.40 3.79
CA SER A 126 -4.65 4.76 3.26
C SER A 126 -5.14 5.75 4.32
N ILE A 127 -5.94 5.30 5.28
CA ILE A 127 -6.40 6.16 6.39
C ILE A 127 -5.30 6.27 7.45
N ALA A 128 -4.69 5.15 7.82
CA ALA A 128 -3.72 5.11 8.91
C ALA A 128 -2.38 5.76 8.54
N SER A 129 -1.96 5.73 7.27
CA SER A 129 -0.75 6.43 6.82
C SER A 129 -0.80 7.94 7.06
N ASP A 130 -1.99 8.54 7.02
CA ASP A 130 -2.18 9.98 7.17
C ASP A 130 -2.57 10.40 8.60
N LEU A 131 -3.31 9.54 9.32
CA LEU A 131 -3.91 9.92 10.59
C LEU A 131 -3.23 9.31 11.82
N ALA A 132 -2.47 8.21 11.66
CA ALA A 132 -1.74 7.66 12.79
C ALA A 132 -0.63 8.62 13.25
N PRO A 133 -0.31 8.68 14.55
CA PRO A 133 0.82 9.47 15.01
C PRO A 133 2.11 9.06 14.29
N GLU A 134 2.93 10.01 13.86
CA GLU A 134 4.18 9.77 13.13
C GLU A 134 5.11 8.77 13.84
N SER A 135 5.18 8.85 15.17
CA SER A 135 6.00 7.94 15.98
C SER A 135 5.32 6.60 16.31
N PHE A 136 4.08 6.35 15.81
CA PHE A 136 3.27 5.22 16.29
C PHE A 136 4.00 3.88 16.20
N ASN A 137 4.59 3.56 15.05
CA ASN A 137 5.21 2.26 14.82
C ASN A 137 6.39 2.02 15.78
N ASP A 138 7.22 3.03 16.01
CA ASP A 138 8.36 2.96 16.93
C ASP A 138 7.91 2.88 18.38
N ASP A 139 6.97 3.73 18.76
CA ASP A 139 6.46 3.75 20.12
C ASP A 139 5.64 2.49 20.43
N ARG A 140 4.94 1.94 19.45
CA ARG A 140 4.20 0.68 19.60
C ARG A 140 5.14 -0.51 19.73
N LYS A 141 6.18 -0.57 18.90
CA LYS A 141 7.24 -1.58 19.02
C LYS A 141 7.94 -1.52 20.37
N ALA A 142 8.16 -0.31 20.89
CA ALA A 142 8.78 -0.08 22.20
C ALA A 142 7.81 -0.22 23.40
N GLY A 143 6.53 -0.57 23.18
CA GLY A 143 5.51 -0.70 24.22
C GLY A 143 5.11 0.61 24.89
N LYS A 144 5.29 1.76 24.24
CA LYS A 144 4.98 3.09 24.79
C LYS A 144 3.60 3.62 24.40
N THR A 145 2.98 3.01 23.37
CA THR A 145 1.66 3.40 22.86
C THR A 145 0.84 2.15 22.50
N THR A 146 -0.45 2.36 22.24
CA THR A 146 -1.41 1.32 21.89
C THR A 146 -2.28 1.78 20.73
N PHE A 147 -2.94 0.85 20.02
CA PHE A 147 -3.98 1.18 19.04
C PHE A 147 -5.15 1.89 19.73
N VAL A 148 -5.55 1.38 20.90
CA VAL A 148 -6.51 2.09 21.76
C VAL A 148 -5.90 3.43 22.20
N GLY A 149 -6.62 4.53 21.97
CA GLY A 149 -6.19 5.89 22.27
C GLY A 149 -5.47 6.62 21.12
N THR A 150 -5.25 5.94 19.98
CA THR A 150 -4.56 6.54 18.82
C THR A 150 -5.23 6.24 17.48
N HIS A 151 -6.04 5.18 17.38
CA HIS A 151 -6.61 4.72 16.09
C HIS A 151 -8.14 4.74 16.06
N GLU A 152 -8.81 5.36 17.01
CA GLU A 152 -10.27 5.46 17.05
C GLU A 152 -10.81 6.14 15.80
N GLU A 153 -10.30 7.33 15.44
CA GLU A 153 -10.72 8.07 14.26
C GLU A 153 -10.46 7.27 12.97
N ILE A 154 -9.34 6.55 12.90
CA ILE A 154 -9.02 5.68 11.76
C ILE A 154 -10.06 4.58 11.61
N ALA A 155 -10.40 3.90 12.70
CA ALA A 155 -11.40 2.84 12.72
C ALA A 155 -12.82 3.36 12.43
N GLU A 156 -13.18 4.54 12.96
CA GLU A 156 -14.46 5.21 12.66
C GLU A 156 -14.60 5.53 11.18
N LYS A 157 -13.58 6.12 10.58
CA LYS A 157 -13.56 6.42 9.13
C LYS A 157 -13.60 5.16 8.29
N TYR A 158 -12.84 4.14 8.67
CA TYR A 158 -12.90 2.84 8.00
C TYR A 158 -14.31 2.23 8.03
N MET A 159 -14.94 2.21 9.20
CA MET A 159 -16.31 1.72 9.37
C MET A 159 -17.31 2.54 8.56
N LYS A 160 -17.13 3.87 8.47
CA LYS A 160 -17.99 4.75 7.68
C LYS A 160 -18.00 4.39 6.20
N LEU A 161 -16.89 3.89 5.65
CA LEU A 161 -16.82 3.46 4.25
C LEU A 161 -17.75 2.28 3.95
N LEU A 162 -18.01 1.41 4.95
CA LEU A 162 -18.87 0.23 4.78
C LEU A 162 -20.32 0.62 4.49
N ASP A 163 -20.77 1.81 4.91
CA ASP A 163 -22.12 2.34 4.60
C ASP A 163 -22.35 2.56 3.10
N TYR A 164 -21.26 2.65 2.32
CA TYR A 164 -21.28 2.92 0.87
C TYR A 164 -20.82 1.73 0.03
N ALA A 165 -20.50 0.60 0.68
CA ALA A 165 -20.12 -0.64 0.00
C ALA A 165 -21.37 -1.38 -0.54
N GLN A 166 -21.17 -2.28 -1.49
CA GLN A 166 -22.22 -3.21 -1.93
C GLN A 166 -22.52 -4.24 -0.81
N ASP A 167 -23.73 -4.80 -0.79
CA ASP A 167 -24.21 -5.70 0.28
C ASP A 167 -23.36 -6.96 0.45
N ASP A 168 -22.76 -7.48 -0.62
CA ASP A 168 -22.02 -8.75 -0.65
C ASP A 168 -20.51 -8.59 -0.54
N PHE A 169 -20.01 -7.45 -0.06
CA PHE A 169 -18.57 -7.14 -0.03
C PHE A 169 -17.70 -8.19 0.67
N MET A 170 -18.26 -8.90 1.68
CA MET A 170 -17.58 -10.01 2.35
C MET A 170 -17.54 -11.31 1.53
N GLY A 171 -18.38 -11.41 0.49
CA GLY A 171 -18.50 -12.58 -0.39
C GLY A 171 -17.80 -12.40 -1.76
N LEU A 172 -17.49 -11.18 -2.15
CA LEU A 172 -16.91 -10.86 -3.44
C LEU A 172 -15.39 -11.07 -3.44
N THR A 173 -14.89 -11.86 -4.41
CA THR A 173 -13.45 -12.08 -4.59
C THR A 173 -12.77 -10.86 -5.23
N TYR A 174 -11.45 -10.73 -5.04
CA TYR A 174 -10.64 -9.72 -5.72
C TYR A 174 -10.79 -9.79 -7.25
N ASP A 175 -10.68 -10.99 -7.83
CA ASP A 175 -10.77 -11.17 -9.27
C ASP A 175 -12.17 -10.85 -9.84
N ASP A 176 -13.23 -11.22 -9.14
CA ASP A 176 -14.60 -10.94 -9.60
C ASP A 176 -14.96 -9.48 -9.39
N GLY A 177 -14.52 -8.87 -8.30
CA GLY A 177 -14.69 -7.43 -8.06
C GLY A 177 -13.94 -6.58 -9.08
N ASN A 178 -12.73 -6.96 -9.46
CA ASN A 178 -12.00 -6.25 -10.51
C ASN A 178 -12.73 -6.29 -11.86
N LYS A 179 -13.37 -7.41 -12.18
CA LYS A 179 -14.24 -7.50 -13.39
C LYS A 179 -15.50 -6.64 -13.25
N ALA A 180 -16.15 -6.67 -12.08
CA ALA A 180 -17.34 -5.87 -11.80
C ALA A 180 -17.05 -4.37 -11.93
N PHE A 181 -15.97 -3.91 -11.29
CA PHE A 181 -15.50 -2.52 -11.41
C PHE A 181 -15.18 -2.14 -12.85
N ALA A 182 -14.44 -3.00 -13.57
CA ALA A 182 -14.10 -2.78 -14.97
C ALA A 182 -15.34 -2.68 -15.88
N ASN A 183 -16.44 -3.33 -15.53
CA ASN A 183 -17.72 -3.26 -16.23
C ASN A 183 -18.62 -2.09 -15.76
N GLY A 184 -18.12 -1.26 -14.83
CA GLY A 184 -18.84 -0.06 -14.38
C GLY A 184 -19.91 -0.33 -13.32
N GLU A 185 -19.84 -1.46 -12.58
CA GLU A 185 -20.82 -1.80 -11.53
C GLU A 185 -20.67 -0.92 -10.28
N ALA A 186 -19.52 -0.23 -10.13
CA ALA A 186 -19.30 0.78 -9.10
C ALA A 186 -18.54 1.98 -9.65
N ALA A 187 -18.60 3.10 -8.93
CA ALA A 187 -17.90 4.33 -9.30
C ALA A 187 -16.44 4.33 -8.85
N MET A 188 -16.15 3.74 -7.70
CA MET A 188 -14.81 3.74 -7.10
C MET A 188 -14.47 2.39 -6.46
N ILE A 189 -13.17 2.15 -6.32
CA ILE A 189 -12.59 1.07 -5.53
C ILE A 189 -11.33 1.60 -4.83
N ILE A 190 -11.17 1.30 -3.53
CA ILE A 190 -9.94 1.65 -2.80
C ILE A 190 -8.97 0.51 -2.99
N ASN A 191 -7.93 0.74 -3.80
CA ASN A 191 -6.96 -0.27 -4.22
C ASN A 191 -5.68 0.44 -4.70
N GLY A 192 -4.78 -0.28 -5.36
CA GLY A 192 -3.56 0.30 -5.91
C GLY A 192 -3.39 0.08 -7.41
N ASN A 193 -2.38 0.75 -7.96
CA ASN A 193 -2.03 0.71 -9.38
C ASN A 193 -1.85 -0.71 -9.92
N TRP A 194 -1.48 -1.67 -9.09
CA TRP A 194 -1.32 -3.10 -9.45
C TRP A 194 -2.62 -3.75 -9.98
N ALA A 195 -3.78 -3.19 -9.66
CA ALA A 195 -5.06 -3.71 -10.14
C ALA A 195 -5.42 -3.23 -11.55
N ILE A 196 -4.80 -2.14 -12.07
CA ILE A 196 -5.16 -1.50 -13.34
C ILE A 196 -5.04 -2.48 -14.53
N ASN A 197 -4.00 -3.30 -14.55
CA ASN A 197 -3.86 -4.34 -15.57
C ASN A 197 -5.05 -5.29 -15.62
N GLN A 198 -5.62 -5.64 -14.46
CA GLN A 198 -6.79 -6.51 -14.40
C GLN A 198 -8.04 -5.82 -14.92
N TYR A 199 -8.23 -4.55 -14.59
CA TYR A 199 -9.35 -3.76 -15.13
C TYR A 199 -9.28 -3.66 -16.66
N LYS A 200 -8.11 -3.32 -17.21
CA LYS A 200 -7.89 -3.22 -18.66
C LYS A 200 -8.04 -4.57 -19.38
N ASN A 201 -7.66 -5.66 -18.73
CA ASN A 201 -7.86 -7.01 -19.27
C ASN A 201 -9.34 -7.43 -19.29
N ALA A 202 -10.12 -7.03 -18.27
CA ALA A 202 -11.55 -7.31 -18.20
C ALA A 202 -12.36 -6.43 -19.16
N ASN A 203 -12.01 -5.14 -19.25
CA ASN A 203 -12.64 -4.18 -20.14
C ASN A 203 -11.58 -3.18 -20.65
N LYS A 204 -11.21 -3.29 -21.93
CA LYS A 204 -10.19 -2.43 -22.56
C LYS A 204 -10.58 -0.96 -22.64
N ASP A 205 -11.88 -0.70 -22.67
CA ASP A 205 -12.45 0.64 -22.85
C ASP A 205 -12.72 1.37 -21.54
N ILE A 206 -12.47 0.71 -20.38
CA ILE A 206 -12.64 1.38 -19.11
C ILE A 206 -11.69 2.56 -18.99
N ASN A 207 -12.24 3.69 -18.60
CA ASN A 207 -11.52 4.93 -18.36
C ASN A 207 -11.37 5.14 -16.85
N VAL A 208 -10.16 4.89 -16.33
CA VAL A 208 -9.84 5.03 -14.90
C VAL A 208 -8.69 5.97 -14.68
N ASP A 209 -8.69 6.62 -13.53
CA ASP A 209 -7.57 7.33 -12.95
C ASP A 209 -7.61 7.08 -11.43
N MET A 210 -6.64 7.59 -10.69
CA MET A 210 -6.59 7.44 -9.24
C MET A 210 -6.22 8.75 -8.56
N PHE A 211 -6.63 8.89 -7.30
CA PHE A 211 -6.24 10.01 -6.45
C PHE A 211 -5.85 9.52 -5.04
N ALA A 212 -5.03 10.30 -4.35
CA ALA A 212 -4.66 10.04 -2.96
C ALA A 212 -5.93 9.95 -2.10
N PHE A 213 -6.00 8.96 -1.21
CA PHE A 213 -7.16 8.82 -0.33
C PHE A 213 -7.24 10.04 0.61
N PRO A 214 -8.34 10.79 0.64
CA PRO A 214 -8.43 12.01 1.43
C PRO A 214 -8.87 11.68 2.87
N ALA A 215 -7.95 11.16 3.69
CA ALA A 215 -8.23 10.75 5.07
C ALA A 215 -8.48 11.94 6.02
N SER A 216 -7.86 13.08 5.74
CA SER A 216 -7.94 14.29 6.56
C SER A 216 -8.77 15.40 5.90
N ASN A 217 -9.34 16.29 6.71
CA ASN A 217 -9.94 17.54 6.22
C ASN A 217 -8.89 18.63 5.94
N GLU A 218 -7.62 18.38 6.26
CA GLU A 218 -6.49 19.22 5.89
C GLU A 218 -5.82 18.62 4.64
N GLU A 219 -6.08 19.16 3.44
CA GLU A 219 -5.55 18.65 2.15
C GLU A 219 -4.03 18.38 2.19
N SER A 220 -3.28 19.21 2.92
CA SER A 220 -1.83 19.08 3.03
C SER A 220 -1.36 17.84 3.79
N GLN A 221 -2.25 17.20 4.55
CA GLN A 221 -1.98 15.99 5.33
C GLN A 221 -2.36 14.71 4.58
N ASN A 222 -2.97 14.82 3.41
CA ASN A 222 -3.32 13.66 2.59
C ASN A 222 -2.15 13.32 1.66
N TYR A 223 -1.49 12.22 1.94
CA TYR A 223 -0.36 11.69 1.19
C TYR A 223 -0.81 10.55 0.28
N VAL A 224 -0.06 10.30 -0.78
CA VAL A 224 -0.23 9.04 -1.52
C VAL A 224 0.35 7.91 -0.69
N THR A 225 -0.47 6.92 -0.34
CA THR A 225 0.05 5.70 0.29
C THR A 225 0.88 4.95 -0.75
N SER A 226 2.19 4.89 -0.53
CA SER A 226 3.16 4.33 -1.48
C SER A 226 4.27 3.63 -0.73
N GLY A 227 4.75 2.53 -1.25
CA GLY A 227 5.84 1.77 -0.67
C GLY A 227 6.78 1.22 -1.73
N VAL A 228 7.88 0.66 -1.28
CA VAL A 228 8.82 -0.06 -2.16
C VAL A 228 8.19 -1.40 -2.52
N ASP A 229 7.67 -1.49 -3.75
CA ASP A 229 7.05 -2.71 -4.29
C ASP A 229 8.10 -3.74 -4.67
N VAL A 230 9.16 -3.29 -5.33
CA VAL A 230 10.30 -4.12 -5.69
C VAL A 230 11.60 -3.44 -5.28
N LEU A 231 12.36 -4.10 -4.43
CA LEU A 231 13.78 -3.81 -4.22
C LEU A 231 14.64 -4.97 -4.74
N LEU A 232 15.84 -4.65 -5.16
CA LEU A 232 16.83 -5.60 -5.66
C LEU A 232 17.96 -5.75 -4.65
N GLY A 233 18.12 -6.94 -4.08
CA GLY A 233 19.20 -7.27 -3.15
C GLY A 233 20.18 -8.27 -3.76
N VAL A 234 21.46 -8.07 -3.52
CA VAL A 234 22.53 -9.02 -3.87
C VAL A 234 22.79 -9.90 -2.67
N CYS A 235 22.73 -11.23 -2.85
CA CYS A 235 22.94 -12.15 -1.74
C CYS A 235 24.43 -12.32 -1.42
N LYS A 236 24.75 -12.38 -0.12
CA LYS A 236 26.09 -12.73 0.35
C LYS A 236 26.47 -14.14 -0.10
N ASP A 237 27.75 -14.37 -0.21
CA ASP A 237 28.32 -15.65 -0.64
C ASP A 237 27.97 -16.05 -2.09
N SER A 238 27.41 -15.13 -2.89
CA SER A 238 27.26 -15.32 -4.33
C SER A 238 28.64 -15.44 -4.99
N ALA A 239 28.81 -16.47 -5.81
CA ALA A 239 30.02 -16.60 -6.63
C ALA A 239 30.10 -15.54 -7.75
N ASN A 240 28.99 -14.84 -8.00
CA ASN A 240 28.78 -13.86 -9.07
C ASN A 240 28.46 -12.45 -8.53
N GLU A 241 28.92 -12.10 -7.33
CA GLU A 241 28.54 -10.83 -6.65
C GLU A 241 28.73 -9.62 -7.53
N GLU A 242 29.86 -9.45 -8.22
CA GLU A 242 30.13 -8.30 -9.09
C GLU A 242 29.18 -8.25 -10.29
N VAL A 243 28.89 -9.39 -10.91
CA VAL A 243 27.93 -9.47 -12.02
C VAL A 243 26.50 -9.18 -11.53
N ALA A 244 26.19 -9.61 -10.31
CA ALA A 244 24.90 -9.29 -9.69
C ALA A 244 24.74 -7.79 -9.43
N LYS A 245 25.78 -7.10 -8.96
CA LYS A 245 25.82 -5.63 -8.81
C LYS A 245 25.69 -4.91 -10.16
N GLU A 246 26.38 -5.40 -11.19
CA GLU A 246 26.23 -4.88 -12.56
C GLU A 246 24.81 -5.04 -13.09
N PHE A 247 24.15 -6.17 -12.80
CA PHE A 247 22.75 -6.39 -13.17
C PHE A 247 21.80 -5.42 -12.43
N VAL A 248 22.00 -5.19 -11.13
CA VAL A 248 21.24 -4.19 -10.38
C VAL A 248 21.42 -2.80 -11.01
N SER A 249 22.66 -2.41 -11.31
CA SER A 249 22.96 -1.15 -12.00
C SER A 249 22.23 -1.04 -13.35
N PHE A 250 22.25 -2.10 -14.15
CA PHE A 250 21.56 -2.15 -15.44
C PHE A 250 20.03 -1.97 -15.29
N MET A 251 19.41 -2.62 -14.31
CA MET A 251 17.98 -2.47 -14.05
C MET A 251 17.60 -1.04 -13.66
N LEU A 252 18.51 -0.32 -12.97
CA LEU A 252 18.31 1.06 -12.51
C LEU A 252 18.62 2.12 -13.57
N GLU A 253 19.11 1.73 -14.76
CA GLU A 253 19.24 2.67 -15.86
C GLU A 253 17.85 3.21 -16.24
N PRO A 254 17.72 4.54 -16.49
CA PRO A 254 16.41 5.17 -16.70
C PRO A 254 15.55 4.50 -17.78
N GLU A 255 16.17 4.05 -18.87
CA GLU A 255 15.45 3.36 -19.97
C GLU A 255 14.87 2.01 -19.53
N ASN A 256 15.62 1.23 -18.75
CA ASN A 256 15.20 -0.07 -18.26
C ASN A 256 14.13 0.07 -17.16
N ALA A 257 14.33 1.00 -16.24
CA ALA A 257 13.34 1.31 -15.20
C ALA A 257 12.02 1.81 -15.82
N LYS A 258 12.09 2.69 -16.84
CA LYS A 258 10.91 3.19 -17.56
C LYS A 258 10.13 2.06 -18.23
N MET A 259 10.80 1.14 -18.89
CA MET A 259 10.16 0.01 -19.56
C MET A 259 9.35 -0.84 -18.58
N TYR A 260 9.88 -1.09 -17.37
CA TYR A 260 9.18 -1.86 -16.35
C TYR A 260 7.94 -1.12 -15.82
N ILE A 261 8.09 0.15 -15.43
CA ILE A 261 6.97 0.89 -14.85
C ILE A 261 5.84 1.12 -15.84
N ASP A 262 6.14 1.30 -17.14
CA ASP A 262 5.13 1.46 -18.18
C ASP A 262 4.29 0.17 -18.37
N ASP A 263 4.94 -1.00 -18.31
CA ASP A 263 4.26 -2.29 -18.44
C ASP A 263 3.38 -2.62 -17.20
N GLN A 264 3.84 -2.24 -16.02
CA GLN A 264 3.19 -2.58 -14.75
C GLN A 264 2.28 -1.48 -14.19
N PHE A 265 2.14 -0.32 -14.85
CA PHE A 265 1.49 0.89 -14.30
C PHE A 265 2.09 1.30 -12.94
N ALA A 266 3.32 0.91 -12.67
CA ALA A 266 4.04 1.19 -11.46
C ALA A 266 4.73 2.55 -11.50
N PHE A 267 5.38 2.91 -10.39
CA PHE A 267 6.22 4.09 -10.31
C PHE A 267 7.68 3.67 -10.08
N SER A 268 8.61 4.56 -10.40
CA SER A 268 10.03 4.27 -10.24
C SER A 268 10.58 4.90 -8.96
N ALA A 269 11.41 4.17 -8.23
CA ALA A 269 12.24 4.74 -7.18
C ALA A 269 13.44 5.52 -7.74
N VAL A 270 13.74 5.39 -9.05
CA VAL A 270 14.86 6.07 -9.70
C VAL A 270 14.47 7.52 -10.03
N LYS A 271 15.30 8.49 -9.60
CA LYS A 271 15.10 9.92 -9.87
C LYS A 271 15.00 10.20 -11.37
N GLY A 272 14.01 11.01 -11.75
CA GLY A 272 13.81 11.44 -13.13
C GLY A 272 13.17 10.38 -14.05
N VAL A 273 12.79 9.23 -13.53
CA VAL A 273 12.01 8.23 -14.26
C VAL A 273 10.56 8.34 -13.83
N GLU A 274 9.73 8.94 -14.66
CA GLU A 274 8.35 9.27 -14.35
C GLU A 274 7.36 8.38 -15.08
N GLN A 275 6.24 8.07 -14.39
CA GLN A 275 5.10 7.40 -14.99
C GLN A 275 4.25 8.42 -15.77
N GLU A 276 4.01 8.15 -17.05
CA GLU A 276 3.27 9.05 -17.95
C GLU A 276 1.85 8.57 -18.25
N ASN A 277 1.46 7.39 -17.77
CA ASN A 277 0.17 6.80 -18.08
C ASN A 277 -0.97 7.60 -17.43
N GLU A 278 -2.01 7.88 -18.23
CA GLU A 278 -3.20 8.64 -17.81
C GLU A 278 -4.02 7.94 -16.71
N THR A 279 -3.89 6.61 -16.57
CA THR A 279 -4.62 5.83 -15.57
C THR A 279 -4.11 6.02 -14.13
N VAL A 280 -3.02 6.73 -13.95
CA VAL A 280 -2.40 7.07 -12.66
C VAL A 280 -1.99 8.54 -12.60
N ALA A 281 -2.58 9.36 -13.47
CA ALA A 281 -2.22 10.77 -13.62
C ALA A 281 -2.45 11.59 -12.35
N GLY A 282 -3.49 11.26 -11.59
CA GLY A 282 -3.88 12.02 -10.41
C GLY A 282 -2.94 11.89 -9.20
N VAL A 283 -1.98 10.94 -9.21
CA VAL A 283 -1.03 10.74 -8.10
C VAL A 283 0.42 10.93 -8.51
N LYS A 284 0.71 11.02 -9.80
CA LYS A 284 2.10 11.04 -10.31
C LYS A 284 2.93 12.23 -9.82
N GLU A 285 2.30 13.41 -9.70
CA GLU A 285 2.98 14.63 -9.25
C GLU A 285 3.36 14.55 -7.77
N ASP A 286 2.47 14.03 -6.92
CA ASP A 286 2.73 13.82 -5.50
C ASP A 286 3.85 12.81 -5.28
N ILE A 287 3.85 11.71 -6.05
CA ILE A 287 4.91 10.70 -5.98
C ILE A 287 6.25 11.28 -6.45
N ALA A 288 6.29 12.02 -7.55
CA ALA A 288 7.51 12.66 -8.05
C ALA A 288 8.05 13.71 -7.06
N ALA A 289 7.17 14.38 -6.32
CA ALA A 289 7.52 15.34 -5.27
C ALA A 289 7.92 14.66 -3.93
N GLY A 290 7.80 13.35 -3.83
CA GLY A 290 8.04 12.62 -2.58
C GLY A 290 6.96 12.84 -1.50
N LYS A 291 5.78 13.33 -1.89
CA LYS A 291 4.61 13.46 -1.00
C LYS A 291 3.94 12.10 -0.86
N VAL A 292 4.63 11.19 -0.22
CA VAL A 292 4.22 9.78 -0.04
C VAL A 292 4.36 9.36 1.41
N ALA A 293 3.50 8.44 1.84
CA ALA A 293 3.58 7.77 3.13
C ALA A 293 3.60 6.26 2.94
N ASN A 294 4.47 5.55 3.67
CA ASN A 294 4.57 4.09 3.56
C ASN A 294 3.32 3.42 4.13
N PHE A 295 3.05 2.20 3.69
CA PHE A 295 2.00 1.36 4.24
C PHE A 295 2.29 1.04 5.71
N PRO A 296 1.38 1.36 6.65
CA PRO A 296 1.57 1.06 8.07
C PRO A 296 1.83 -0.42 8.37
N ASP A 297 1.22 -1.33 7.63
CA ASP A 297 1.39 -2.77 7.82
C ASP A 297 2.80 -3.28 7.45
N HIS A 298 3.60 -2.52 6.71
CA HIS A 298 5.01 -2.86 6.46
C HIS A 298 5.88 -2.81 7.73
N TYR A 299 5.43 -2.06 8.74
CA TYR A 299 6.15 -1.90 10.02
C TYR A 299 5.64 -2.83 11.12
N TYR A 300 4.55 -3.56 10.88
CA TYR A 300 4.00 -4.45 11.90
C TYR A 300 4.87 -5.70 12.08
N PRO A 301 4.94 -6.26 13.29
CA PRO A 301 5.75 -7.44 13.53
C PRO A 301 5.25 -8.64 12.74
N SER A 302 6.17 -9.52 12.35
CA SER A 302 5.83 -10.77 11.68
C SER A 302 4.87 -11.60 12.57
N GLY A 303 3.75 -12.00 12.00
CA GLY A 303 2.68 -12.71 12.74
C GLY A 303 1.54 -11.83 13.24
N PHE A 304 1.62 -10.50 13.12
CA PHE A 304 0.49 -9.62 13.31
C PHE A 304 -0.30 -9.50 11.98
N ASP A 305 -1.53 -9.98 11.98
CA ASP A 305 -2.38 -10.03 10.78
C ASP A 305 -3.53 -9.02 10.90
N MET A 306 -3.32 -7.81 10.41
CA MET A 306 -4.33 -6.76 10.37
C MET A 306 -5.53 -7.15 9.51
N SER A 307 -5.32 -7.86 8.39
CA SER A 307 -6.42 -8.28 7.50
C SER A 307 -7.42 -9.19 8.21
N ALA A 308 -6.92 -10.10 9.06
CA ALA A 308 -7.79 -10.98 9.84
C ALA A 308 -8.65 -10.20 10.85
N LEU A 309 -8.06 -9.19 11.50
CA LEU A 309 -8.77 -8.33 12.46
C LEU A 309 -9.81 -7.44 11.76
N LEU A 310 -9.46 -6.84 10.63
CA LEU A 310 -10.39 -6.06 9.80
C LEU A 310 -11.54 -6.93 9.28
N THR A 311 -11.25 -8.17 8.88
CA THR A 311 -12.29 -9.13 8.46
C THR A 311 -13.28 -9.40 9.60
N GLU A 312 -12.80 -9.60 10.83
CA GLU A 312 -13.67 -9.79 12.01
C GLU A 312 -14.53 -8.54 12.27
N MET A 313 -13.92 -7.34 12.24
CA MET A 313 -14.65 -6.07 12.39
C MET A 313 -15.74 -5.89 11.34
N CYS A 314 -15.44 -6.22 10.07
CA CYS A 314 -16.43 -6.17 8.98
C CYS A 314 -17.55 -7.19 9.15
N LEU A 315 -17.26 -8.42 9.61
CA LEU A 315 -18.26 -9.42 9.94
C LEU A 315 -19.17 -8.97 11.09
N ASN A 316 -18.62 -8.36 12.12
CA ASN A 316 -19.40 -7.80 13.23
C ASN A 316 -20.33 -6.69 12.73
N TYR A 317 -19.87 -5.81 11.85
CA TYR A 317 -20.70 -4.79 11.20
C TYR A 317 -21.86 -5.43 10.42
N THR A 318 -21.60 -6.42 9.57
CA THR A 318 -22.66 -7.10 8.80
C THR A 318 -23.67 -7.84 9.68
N ASN A 319 -23.25 -8.28 10.87
CA ASN A 319 -24.11 -8.92 11.86
C ASN A 319 -24.90 -7.92 12.73
N GLY A 320 -24.73 -6.61 12.51
CA GLY A 320 -25.46 -5.55 13.21
C GLY A 320 -24.92 -5.25 14.62
N MET A 321 -23.65 -5.51 14.87
CA MET A 321 -22.99 -5.07 16.10
C MET A 321 -22.97 -3.54 16.15
N ASP A 322 -23.12 -2.97 17.33
CA ASP A 322 -22.98 -1.52 17.53
C ASP A 322 -21.60 -1.06 17.10
N ASN A 323 -21.54 0.06 16.38
CA ASN A 323 -20.27 0.51 15.78
C ASN A 323 -19.22 0.88 16.83
N GLU A 324 -19.61 1.54 17.92
CA GLU A 324 -18.69 1.93 19.00
C GLU A 324 -18.16 0.67 19.72
N GLU A 325 -19.04 -0.29 20.01
CA GLU A 325 -18.64 -1.58 20.59
C GLU A 325 -17.68 -2.33 19.66
N ASN A 326 -17.95 -2.38 18.36
CA ASN A 326 -17.14 -3.07 17.36
C ASN A 326 -15.74 -2.44 17.24
N ILE A 327 -15.65 -1.11 17.16
CA ILE A 327 -14.39 -0.39 17.11
C ILE A 327 -13.56 -0.64 18.38
N ASN A 328 -14.17 -0.53 19.55
CA ASN A 328 -13.47 -0.77 20.82
C ASN A 328 -12.94 -2.21 20.91
N GLN A 329 -13.74 -3.21 20.49
CA GLN A 329 -13.29 -4.59 20.41
C GLN A 329 -12.14 -4.77 19.43
N PHE A 330 -12.24 -4.22 18.23
CA PHE A 330 -11.21 -4.30 17.19
C PHE A 330 -9.87 -3.72 17.66
N LEU A 331 -9.88 -2.51 18.22
CA LEU A 331 -8.63 -1.86 18.69
C LEU A 331 -8.00 -2.62 19.85
N ALA A 332 -8.82 -3.14 20.78
CA ALA A 332 -8.30 -3.98 21.87
C ALA A 332 -7.69 -5.29 21.36
N GLN A 333 -8.28 -5.89 20.33
CA GLN A 333 -7.72 -7.08 19.68
C GLN A 333 -6.43 -6.75 18.92
N CYS A 334 -6.35 -5.58 18.28
CA CYS A 334 -5.10 -5.12 17.65
C CYS A 334 -3.97 -5.05 18.68
N ASP A 335 -4.22 -4.48 19.86
CA ASP A 335 -3.23 -4.41 20.92
C ASP A 335 -2.82 -5.81 21.41
N GLU A 336 -3.79 -6.70 21.71
CA GLU A 336 -3.51 -8.06 22.14
C GLU A 336 -2.66 -8.84 21.13
N LYS A 337 -3.05 -8.81 19.85
CA LYS A 337 -2.37 -9.57 18.80
C LYS A 337 -0.99 -8.98 18.46
N TYR A 338 -0.88 -7.66 18.50
CA TYR A 338 0.40 -7.00 18.32
C TYR A 338 1.39 -7.40 19.43
N ASP A 339 0.97 -7.38 20.70
CA ASP A 339 1.82 -7.75 21.83
C ASP A 339 2.26 -9.22 21.75
N ILE A 340 1.39 -10.11 21.26
CA ILE A 340 1.75 -11.52 21.02
C ILE A 340 2.79 -11.65 19.92
N ALA A 341 2.70 -10.85 18.86
CA ALA A 341 3.61 -10.89 17.72
C ALA A 341 4.93 -10.16 17.97
N ASN A 342 4.94 -9.14 18.83
CA ASN A 342 6.10 -8.32 19.18
C ASN A 342 6.92 -8.97 20.30
N VAL A 343 7.59 -10.07 19.97
CA VAL A 343 8.30 -10.96 20.94
C VAL A 343 9.82 -10.78 20.97
N ASP A 344 10.36 -9.64 20.59
CA ASP A 344 11.81 -9.36 20.64
C ASP A 344 12.26 -8.66 21.93
#